data_46434adb69efd3892a77348c477d0b35
#
_entry.id   46434adb69efd3892a77348c477d0b35
#
_cell.length_a   1.000
_cell.length_b   1.000
_cell.length_c   1.000
_cell.angle_alpha   90.00
_cell.angle_beta   90.00
_cell.angle_gamma   90.00
#
_symmetry.space_group_name_H-M   'P 1'
#
loop_
_entity.id
_entity.type
_entity.pdbx_description
1 polymer ?
#
loop_
_entity_poly.entity_id
_entity_poly.type
_entity_poly.pdbx_seq_one_letter_code
_entity_poly.pdbx_strand_id
1 'polypeptide(L)'
;MKLVYRFPTLLNYVNVLKEDMFSRYILNSLLVSVIVVAGNLIFSTMVGYAFARRRFWGKKILFSLILSTMMIPTQVTIIPVFMLMKQFGWIDTYLALTIPMLVTPFNIFLLKQYVEQLP
;
A
#
# COMPACT_ATOMS: atom_id res chain seq x y z
N MET A 1 -40.17 -2.86 -5.00
CA MET A 1 -38.90 -2.41 -5.55
C MET A 1 -38.36 -3.55 -6.42
N LYS A 2 -38.38 -3.41 -7.77
CA LYS A 2 -37.94 -4.49 -8.68
C LYS A 2 -36.41 -4.39 -8.86
N LEU A 3 -35.66 -5.27 -8.22
CA LEU A 3 -34.21 -5.32 -8.24
C LEU A 3 -33.61 -6.02 -9.48
N VAL A 4 -34.43 -6.44 -10.44
CA VAL A 4 -33.98 -7.15 -11.65
C VAL A 4 -34.22 -6.30 -12.88
N TYR A 5 -33.16 -5.83 -13.53
CA TYR A 5 -33.24 -5.20 -14.84
C TYR A 5 -33.64 -6.23 -15.89
N ARG A 6 -34.75 -5.97 -16.62
CA ARG A 6 -35.27 -6.86 -17.66
C ARG A 6 -34.35 -6.98 -18.89
N PHE A 7 -33.50 -6.00 -19.11
CA PHE A 7 -32.56 -6.01 -20.25
C PHE A 7 -31.16 -5.55 -19.79
N PRO A 8 -30.16 -6.43 -19.82
CA PRO A 8 -28.79 -6.03 -19.57
C PRO A 8 -28.31 -5.09 -20.70
N THR A 9 -27.78 -3.94 -20.35
CA THR A 9 -27.27 -2.97 -21.31
C THR A 9 -25.89 -2.47 -20.89
N LEU A 10 -25.01 -2.25 -21.84
CA LEU A 10 -23.67 -1.66 -21.63
C LEU A 10 -23.71 -0.12 -21.64
N LEU A 11 -24.89 0.49 -21.92
CA LEU A 11 -25.02 1.94 -21.98
C LEU A 11 -24.62 2.64 -20.68
N ASN A 12 -24.88 2.02 -19.52
CA ASN A 12 -24.50 2.59 -18.23
C ASN A 12 -22.96 2.68 -18.09
N TYR A 13 -22.25 1.66 -18.54
CA TYR A 13 -20.77 1.67 -18.54
C TYR A 13 -20.22 2.76 -19.48
N VAL A 14 -20.80 2.87 -20.68
CA VAL A 14 -20.40 3.90 -21.65
C VAL A 14 -20.67 5.31 -21.11
N ASN A 15 -21.81 5.52 -20.47
CA ASN A 15 -22.16 6.81 -19.89
C ASN A 15 -21.21 7.21 -18.74
N VAL A 16 -20.91 6.27 -17.83
CA VAL A 16 -19.97 6.51 -16.72
C VAL A 16 -18.56 6.80 -17.24
N LEU A 17 -18.11 6.07 -18.26
CA LEU A 17 -16.78 6.30 -18.87
C LEU A 17 -16.67 7.61 -19.63
N LYS A 18 -17.78 8.19 -20.08
CA LYS A 18 -17.82 9.51 -20.74
C LYS A 18 -17.81 10.68 -19.74
N GLU A 19 -18.06 10.42 -18.47
CA GLU A 19 -17.94 11.45 -17.44
C GLU A 19 -16.48 11.77 -17.16
N ASP A 20 -16.05 13.01 -17.39
CA ASP A 20 -14.67 13.48 -17.18
C ASP A 20 -14.17 13.20 -15.75
N MET A 21 -15.06 13.30 -14.77
CA MET A 21 -14.76 13.02 -13.36
C MET A 21 -14.34 11.56 -13.13
N PHE A 22 -15.03 10.61 -13.77
CA PHE A 22 -14.75 9.18 -13.60
C PHE A 22 -13.37 8.80 -14.17
N SER A 23 -13.02 9.31 -15.34
CA SER A 23 -11.71 9.11 -15.94
C SER A 23 -10.59 9.64 -15.04
N ARG A 24 -10.77 10.80 -14.42
CA ARG A 24 -9.82 11.35 -13.44
C ARG A 24 -9.67 10.46 -12.21
N TYR A 25 -10.76 9.90 -11.68
CA TYR A 25 -10.68 8.99 -10.54
C TYR A 25 -9.90 7.72 -10.86
N ILE A 26 -10.13 7.14 -12.05
CA ILE A 26 -9.36 5.96 -12.51
C ILE A 26 -7.87 6.30 -12.62
N LEU A 27 -7.53 7.41 -13.27
CA LEU A 27 -6.14 7.84 -13.44
C LEU A 27 -5.45 8.10 -12.09
N ASN A 28 -6.12 8.77 -11.17
CA ASN A 28 -5.59 9.02 -9.83
C ASN A 28 -5.35 7.71 -9.07
N SER A 29 -6.31 6.78 -9.11
CA SER A 29 -6.18 5.48 -8.48
C SER A 29 -5.04 4.66 -9.08
N LEU A 30 -4.91 4.68 -10.41
CA LEU A 30 -3.81 4.01 -11.13
C LEU A 30 -2.47 4.60 -10.73
N LEU A 31 -2.33 5.93 -10.72
CA LEU A 31 -1.11 6.62 -10.34
C LEU A 31 -0.69 6.28 -8.92
N VAL A 32 -1.61 6.39 -7.95
CA VAL A 32 -1.34 6.05 -6.55
C VAL A 32 -0.92 4.58 -6.43
N SER A 33 -1.64 3.67 -7.09
CA SER A 33 -1.34 2.24 -7.06
C SER A 33 0.05 1.94 -7.61
N VAL A 34 0.42 2.53 -8.74
CA VAL A 34 1.75 2.33 -9.35
C VAL A 34 2.85 2.84 -8.43
N ILE A 35 2.69 4.03 -7.86
CA ILE A 35 3.68 4.60 -6.93
C ILE A 35 3.85 3.71 -5.69
N VAL A 36 2.73 3.30 -5.08
CA VAL A 36 2.75 2.48 -3.86
C VAL A 36 3.35 1.10 -4.14
N VAL A 37 2.94 0.44 -5.23
CA VAL A 37 3.47 -0.89 -5.57
C VAL A 37 4.95 -0.84 -5.89
N ALA A 38 5.37 0.10 -6.74
CA ALA A 38 6.78 0.25 -7.10
C ALA A 38 7.65 0.61 -5.88
N GLY A 39 7.21 1.57 -5.08
CA GLY A 39 7.92 1.97 -3.86
C GLY A 39 8.00 0.83 -2.85
N ASN A 40 6.89 0.14 -2.61
CA ASN A 40 6.85 -0.99 -1.69
C ASN A 40 7.77 -2.13 -2.15
N LEU A 41 7.76 -2.44 -3.44
CA LEU A 41 8.65 -3.46 -4.00
C LEU A 41 10.13 -3.08 -3.81
N ILE A 42 10.51 -1.86 -4.14
CA ILE A 42 11.89 -1.38 -4.02
C ILE A 42 12.34 -1.39 -2.56
N PHE A 43 11.62 -0.69 -1.69
CA PHE A 43 12.04 -0.53 -0.29
C PHE A 43 11.98 -1.83 0.49
N SER A 44 10.91 -2.63 0.32
CA SER A 44 10.80 -3.92 1.00
C SER A 44 11.85 -4.92 0.52
N THR A 45 12.25 -4.88 -0.77
CA THR A 45 13.34 -5.71 -1.29
C THR A 45 14.67 -5.30 -0.68
N MET A 46 14.98 -4.02 -0.62
CA MET A 46 16.22 -3.52 0.01
C MET A 46 16.32 -3.94 1.47
N VAL A 47 15.26 -3.72 2.24
CA VAL A 47 15.19 -4.06 3.67
C VAL A 47 15.20 -5.58 3.86
N GLY A 48 14.37 -6.32 3.12
CA GLY A 48 14.29 -7.78 3.16
C GLY A 48 15.62 -8.44 2.83
N TYR A 49 16.30 -7.97 1.78
CA TYR A 49 17.65 -8.42 1.42
C TYR A 49 18.67 -8.15 2.53
N ALA A 50 18.66 -6.96 3.12
CA ALA A 50 19.55 -6.63 4.23
C ALA A 50 19.35 -7.59 5.41
N PHE A 51 18.09 -7.86 5.77
CA PHE A 51 17.77 -8.84 6.81
C PHE A 51 18.06 -10.29 6.42
N ALA A 52 18.03 -10.65 5.15
CA ALA A 52 18.36 -12.01 4.72
C ALA A 52 19.88 -12.24 4.71
N ARG A 53 20.63 -11.41 3.99
CA ARG A 53 22.02 -11.67 3.58
C ARG A 53 23.07 -10.91 4.39
N ARG A 54 22.71 -9.80 5.06
CA ARG A 54 23.70 -9.02 5.81
C ARG A 54 23.75 -9.43 7.28
N ARG A 55 24.94 -9.31 7.86
CA ARG A 55 25.18 -9.46 9.30
C ARG A 55 25.42 -8.09 9.90
N PHE A 56 24.60 -7.71 10.87
CA PHE A 56 24.75 -6.46 11.62
C PHE A 56 24.25 -6.65 13.05
N TRP A 57 24.74 -5.80 13.93
CA TRP A 57 24.35 -5.82 15.33
C TRP A 57 22.86 -5.44 15.49
N GLY A 58 22.16 -6.16 16.36
CA GLY A 58 20.72 -5.90 16.59
C GLY A 58 19.77 -6.47 15.55
N LYS A 59 20.25 -7.15 14.48
CA LYS A 59 19.42 -7.73 13.41
C LYS A 59 18.20 -8.49 13.93
N LYS A 60 18.37 -9.38 14.91
CA LYS A 60 17.27 -10.19 15.46
C LYS A 60 16.23 -9.31 16.17
N ILE A 61 16.69 -8.35 16.97
CA ILE A 61 15.81 -7.45 17.72
C ILE A 61 15.00 -6.58 16.75
N LEU A 62 15.66 -5.94 15.77
CA LEU A 62 15.00 -5.10 14.79
C LEU A 62 13.98 -5.90 13.95
N PHE A 63 14.34 -7.11 13.54
CA PHE A 63 13.41 -7.95 12.80
C PHE A 63 12.19 -8.36 13.65
N SER A 64 12.41 -8.72 14.92
CA SER A 64 11.31 -9.02 15.86
C SER A 64 10.39 -7.81 16.07
N LEU A 65 10.94 -6.59 16.14
CA LEU A 65 10.13 -5.38 16.23
C LEU A 65 9.28 -5.18 14.96
N ILE A 66 9.83 -5.40 13.77
CA ILE A 66 9.06 -5.36 12.51
C ILE A 66 7.90 -6.37 12.55
N LEU A 67 8.17 -7.61 12.98
CA LEU A 67 7.13 -8.63 13.10
C LEU A 67 6.06 -8.25 14.13
N SER A 68 6.46 -7.65 15.25
CA SER A 68 5.53 -7.21 16.29
C SER A 68 4.56 -6.15 15.77
N THR A 69 4.98 -5.29 14.84
CA THR A 69 4.07 -4.29 14.24
C THR A 69 2.96 -4.93 13.41
N MET A 70 3.16 -6.15 12.89
CA MET A 70 2.13 -6.87 12.14
C MET A 70 0.98 -7.36 13.04
N MET A 71 1.19 -7.43 14.36
CA MET A 71 0.14 -7.78 15.29
C MET A 71 -0.84 -6.62 15.55
N ILE A 72 -0.47 -5.40 15.16
CA ILE A 72 -1.33 -4.22 15.32
C ILE A 72 -2.25 -4.13 14.10
N PRO A 73 -3.58 -4.22 14.27
CA PRO A 73 -4.52 -4.05 13.18
C PRO A 73 -4.37 -2.65 12.55
N THR A 74 -4.36 -2.59 11.22
CA THR A 74 -4.25 -1.31 10.49
C THR A 74 -5.38 -0.33 10.83
N GLN A 75 -6.55 -0.85 11.22
CA GLN A 75 -7.69 -0.05 11.66
C GLN A 75 -7.38 0.81 12.90
N VAL A 76 -6.52 0.32 13.79
CA VAL A 76 -6.09 1.05 14.99
C VAL A 76 -5.14 2.20 14.63
N THR A 77 -4.34 2.02 13.59
CA THR A 77 -3.32 3.01 13.17
C THR A 77 -3.87 4.09 12.25
N ILE A 78 -5.07 3.96 11.70
CA ILE A 78 -5.68 4.95 10.79
C ILE A 78 -5.74 6.34 11.44
N ILE A 79 -6.24 6.44 12.67
CA ILE A 79 -6.39 7.73 13.36
C ILE A 79 -5.02 8.40 13.63
N PRO A 80 -4.04 7.74 14.23
CA PRO A 80 -2.70 8.30 14.40
C PRO A 80 -2.05 8.72 13.08
N VAL A 81 -2.16 7.90 12.03
CA VAL A 81 -1.60 8.22 10.70
C VAL A 81 -2.28 9.46 10.12
N PHE A 82 -3.60 9.56 10.21
CA PHE A 82 -4.32 10.76 9.77
C PHE A 82 -3.87 12.01 10.51
N MET A 83 -3.69 11.93 11.82
CA MET A 83 -3.19 13.06 12.61
C MET A 83 -1.79 13.51 12.17
N LEU A 84 -0.89 12.56 11.88
CA LEU A 84 0.44 12.87 11.35
C LEU A 84 0.35 13.54 9.98
N MET A 85 -0.48 13.01 9.07
CA MET A 85 -0.67 13.61 7.74
C MET A 85 -1.21 15.04 7.85
N LYS A 86 -2.11 15.29 8.81
CA LYS A 86 -2.62 16.63 9.11
C LYS A 86 -1.51 17.56 9.64
N GLN A 87 -0.68 17.09 10.55
CA GLN A 87 0.43 17.88 11.10
C GLN A 87 1.46 18.25 10.02
N PHE A 88 1.72 17.35 9.06
CA PHE A 88 2.60 17.61 7.93
C PHE A 88 1.97 18.47 6.82
N GLY A 89 0.68 18.80 6.94
CA GLY A 89 -0.04 19.55 5.90
C GLY A 89 -0.24 18.74 4.61
N TRP A 90 -0.26 17.40 4.69
CA TRP A 90 -0.37 16.52 3.54
C TRP A 90 -1.81 16.07 3.24
N ILE A 91 -2.79 16.54 4.01
CA ILE A 91 -4.21 16.26 3.71
C ILE A 91 -4.53 16.73 2.28
N ASP A 92 -5.34 15.95 1.58
CA ASP A 92 -5.73 16.15 0.17
C ASP A 92 -4.57 16.17 -0.84
N THR A 93 -3.46 15.49 -0.50
CA THR A 93 -2.31 15.32 -1.41
C THR A 93 -2.04 13.85 -1.69
N TYR A 94 -1.35 13.57 -2.79
CA TYR A 94 -0.86 12.22 -3.10
C TYR A 94 0.16 11.71 -2.06
N LEU A 95 0.84 12.58 -1.35
CA LEU A 95 1.79 12.20 -0.30
C LEU A 95 1.10 11.45 0.84
N ALA A 96 -0.07 11.92 1.28
CA ALA A 96 -0.84 11.24 2.32
C ALA A 96 -1.29 9.83 1.91
N LEU A 97 -1.55 9.61 0.62
CA LEU A 97 -1.99 8.33 0.08
C LEU A 97 -0.84 7.36 -0.21
N THR A 98 0.35 7.88 -0.48
CA THR A 98 1.48 7.05 -0.94
C THR A 98 2.50 6.78 0.15
N ILE A 99 2.98 7.80 0.86
CA ILE A 99 4.10 7.69 1.80
C ILE A 99 3.88 6.62 2.88
N PRO A 100 2.73 6.56 3.57
CA PRO A 100 2.51 5.56 4.62
C PRO A 100 2.51 4.11 4.11
N MET A 101 2.27 3.92 2.80
CA MET A 101 2.13 2.61 2.16
C MET A 101 3.38 2.17 1.39
N LEU A 102 4.45 2.99 1.33
CA LEU A 102 5.67 2.66 0.58
C LEU A 102 6.44 1.48 1.14
N VAL A 103 6.27 1.18 2.42
CA VAL A 103 6.92 0.04 3.08
C VAL A 103 5.92 -0.64 4.00
N THR A 104 5.79 -1.96 3.87
CA THR A 104 4.94 -2.73 4.77
C THR A 104 5.73 -3.84 5.45
N PRO A 105 5.53 -4.08 6.75
CA PRO A 105 6.21 -5.14 7.49
C PRO A 105 6.02 -6.52 6.87
N PHE A 106 4.82 -6.79 6.37
CA PHE A 106 4.49 -8.05 5.70
C PHE A 106 5.36 -8.31 4.46
N ASN A 107 5.54 -7.30 3.61
CA ASN A 107 6.37 -7.46 2.41
C ASN A 107 7.86 -7.59 2.73
N ILE A 108 8.34 -6.90 3.76
CA ILE A 108 9.70 -7.11 4.27
C ILE A 108 9.89 -8.55 4.72
N PHE A 109 8.94 -9.09 5.49
CA PHE A 109 8.96 -10.47 5.96
C PHE A 109 8.98 -11.46 4.79
N LEU A 110 8.06 -11.32 3.82
CA LEU A 110 7.98 -12.20 2.66
C LEU A 110 9.29 -12.19 1.85
N LEU A 111 9.80 -10.99 1.55
CA LEU A 111 11.02 -10.85 0.75
C LEU A 111 12.25 -11.40 1.49
N LYS A 112 12.34 -11.19 2.80
CA LYS A 112 13.39 -11.82 3.61
C LYS A 112 13.33 -13.34 3.51
N GLN A 113 12.14 -13.94 3.71
CA GLN A 113 11.98 -15.41 3.64
C GLN A 113 12.33 -15.95 2.26
N TYR A 114 11.89 -15.26 1.21
CA TYR A 114 12.20 -15.64 -0.16
C TYR A 114 13.71 -15.58 -0.46
N VAL A 115 14.36 -14.49 -0.08
CA VAL A 115 15.83 -14.31 -0.31
C VAL A 115 16.65 -15.31 0.50
N GLU A 116 16.20 -15.72 1.69
CA GLU A 116 16.92 -16.75 2.49
C GLU A 116 16.90 -18.13 1.83
N GLN A 117 15.89 -18.43 1.01
CA GLN A 117 15.78 -19.71 0.30
C GLN A 117 16.62 -19.76 -0.99
N LEU A 118 17.05 -18.61 -1.50
CA LEU A 118 17.91 -18.57 -2.67
C LEU A 118 19.33 -19.07 -2.33
N PRO A 119 19.97 -19.86 -3.23
CA PRO A 119 21.32 -20.36 -3.05
C PRO A 119 22.37 -19.24 -2.98
#